data_36a47b9d7b5ac087aaf0d4737e941f5b
#
_entry.id   36a47b9d7b5ac087aaf0d4737e941f5b
#
_cell.length_a   1.000
_cell.length_b   1.000
_cell.length_c   1.000
_cell.angle_alpha   90.00
_cell.angle_beta   90.00
_cell.angle_gamma   90.00
#
_symmetry.space_group_name_H-M   'P 1'
#
loop_
_entity.id
_entity.type
_entity.pdbx_description
1 polymer ?
#
loop_
_entity_poly.entity_id
_entity_poly.type
_entity_poly.pdbx_seq_one_letter_code
_entity_poly.pdbx_strand_id
1 'polypeptide(L)'
;MMIDSIQLDNFKCFKRLYIPLKPLTLIAGANGAGKSSIIQSLLLLRQSFIDKDTDFSNELLLNGDLVELDNAEDLLYSDAEGESPNINITVEFDEKEIRFDISPETKNERASFKAVGDLGSLCSSALFNKDFVYLYADRIHPKMKYRKNVSKQDSRLGDKTASNCVFRFVQAINSTEQIAITSLKNDSAKDATILRNVPAWPNYIMGYAMDVRAEETEKD
;
A
#
# COMPACT_ATOMS: atom_id res chain seq x y z
N MET A 1 -12.94 5.32 -6.44
CA MET A 1 -12.31 5.15 -7.76
C MET A 1 -11.21 4.11 -7.66
N MET A 2 -11.23 3.05 -8.48
CA MET A 2 -10.17 2.04 -8.54
C MET A 2 -9.15 2.46 -9.60
N ILE A 3 -7.92 1.95 -9.47
CA ILE A 3 -6.91 2.09 -10.52
C ILE A 3 -7.13 0.95 -11.52
N ASP A 4 -7.19 1.29 -12.82
CA ASP A 4 -7.45 0.34 -13.90
C ASP A 4 -6.17 -0.24 -14.49
N SER A 5 -5.11 0.56 -14.53
CA SER A 5 -3.80 0.11 -14.98
C SER A 5 -2.66 0.94 -14.40
N ILE A 6 -1.46 0.37 -14.46
CA ILE A 6 -0.20 1.07 -14.21
C ILE A 6 0.78 0.78 -15.36
N GLN A 7 1.44 1.83 -15.84
CA GLN A 7 2.56 1.71 -16.76
C GLN A 7 3.81 2.29 -16.12
N LEU A 8 4.92 1.60 -16.27
CA LEU A 8 6.23 1.99 -15.80
C LEU A 8 7.19 2.02 -16.98
N ASP A 9 7.84 3.15 -17.22
CA ASP A 9 8.90 3.28 -18.23
C ASP A 9 10.19 3.73 -17.54
N ASN A 10 11.30 3.09 -17.86
CA ASN A 10 12.61 3.28 -17.26
C ASN A 10 12.60 3.22 -15.72
N PHE A 11 11.82 2.31 -15.16
CA PHE A 11 11.67 2.19 -13.71
C PHE A 11 12.32 0.91 -13.19
N LYS A 12 13.40 1.03 -12.41
CA LYS A 12 14.15 -0.10 -11.79
C LYS A 12 14.54 -1.17 -12.83
N CYS A 13 13.96 -2.36 -12.73
CA CYS A 13 14.24 -3.47 -13.65
C CYS A 13 13.41 -3.41 -14.94
N PHE A 14 12.58 -2.40 -15.13
CA PHE A 14 11.67 -2.31 -16.26
C PHE A 14 12.07 -1.20 -17.23
N LYS A 15 12.46 -1.58 -18.47
CA LYS A 15 12.53 -0.62 -19.57
C LYS A 15 11.14 -0.11 -19.93
N ARG A 16 10.15 -1.05 -20.00
CA ARG A 16 8.72 -0.75 -20.16
C ARG A 16 7.90 -1.88 -19.59
N LEU A 17 6.91 -1.55 -18.79
CA LEU A 17 5.94 -2.47 -18.22
C LEU A 17 4.55 -1.84 -18.26
N TYR A 18 3.55 -2.60 -18.66
CA TYR A 18 2.13 -2.25 -18.54
C TYR A 18 1.38 -3.36 -17.82
N ILE A 19 0.61 -3.02 -16.80
CA ILE A 19 -0.17 -3.97 -16.00
C ILE A 19 -1.60 -3.48 -15.89
N PRO A 20 -2.56 -4.20 -16.45
CA PRO A 20 -3.97 -3.97 -16.14
C PRO A 20 -4.26 -4.46 -14.72
N LEU A 21 -4.94 -3.63 -13.94
CA LEU A 21 -5.36 -3.95 -12.59
C LEU A 21 -6.85 -4.30 -12.57
N LYS A 22 -7.19 -5.31 -11.79
CA LYS A 22 -8.56 -5.81 -11.61
C LYS A 22 -8.86 -5.86 -10.11
N PRO A 23 -10.13 -6.05 -9.69
CA PRO A 23 -10.47 -6.19 -8.26
C PRO A 23 -9.62 -7.22 -7.52
N LEU A 24 -9.12 -8.23 -8.22
CA LEU A 24 -8.08 -9.14 -7.73
C LEU A 24 -7.00 -9.24 -8.80
N THR A 25 -5.79 -8.81 -8.47
CA THR A 25 -4.61 -8.92 -9.34
C THR A 25 -3.53 -9.68 -8.60
N LEU A 26 -3.09 -10.82 -9.16
CA LEU A 26 -2.02 -11.63 -8.62
C LEU A 26 -0.74 -11.41 -9.43
N ILE A 27 0.33 -10.97 -8.77
CA ILE A 27 1.65 -10.79 -9.36
C ILE A 27 2.55 -11.93 -8.89
N ALA A 28 2.92 -12.83 -9.78
CA ALA A 28 3.77 -13.97 -9.51
C ALA A 28 5.03 -13.94 -10.39
N GLY A 29 6.10 -14.55 -9.91
CA GLY A 29 7.38 -14.62 -10.65
C GLY A 29 8.56 -14.96 -9.73
N ALA A 30 9.73 -15.20 -10.32
CA ALA A 30 10.97 -15.48 -9.61
C ALA A 30 11.39 -14.33 -8.68
N ASN A 31 12.28 -14.63 -7.72
CA ASN A 31 12.89 -13.59 -6.90
C ASN A 31 13.75 -12.68 -7.79
N GLY A 32 13.69 -11.36 -7.56
CA GLY A 32 14.36 -10.38 -8.41
C GLY A 32 13.60 -9.97 -9.68
N ALA A 33 12.46 -10.59 -10.01
CA ALA A 33 11.68 -10.28 -11.22
C ALA A 33 10.93 -8.93 -11.17
N GLY A 34 11.15 -8.09 -10.15
CA GLY A 34 10.53 -6.76 -10.06
C GLY A 34 9.14 -6.70 -9.44
N LYS A 35 8.63 -7.80 -8.85
CA LYS A 35 7.31 -7.79 -8.20
C LYS A 35 7.15 -6.67 -7.17
N SER A 36 8.15 -6.49 -6.31
CA SER A 36 8.18 -5.43 -5.29
C SER A 36 8.32 -4.05 -5.91
N SER A 37 9.01 -3.92 -7.05
CA SER A 37 9.17 -2.64 -7.74
C SER A 37 7.83 -2.09 -8.26
N ILE A 38 6.93 -2.96 -8.69
CA ILE A 38 5.58 -2.57 -9.10
C ILE A 38 4.81 -1.96 -7.93
N ILE A 39 4.86 -2.61 -6.76
CA ILE A 39 4.19 -2.08 -5.57
C ILE A 39 4.87 -0.79 -5.10
N GLN A 40 6.21 -0.73 -5.13
CA GLN A 40 6.97 0.45 -4.73
C GLN A 40 6.61 1.69 -5.55
N SER A 41 6.31 1.56 -6.84
CA SER A 41 5.90 2.71 -7.66
C SER A 41 4.60 3.34 -7.16
N LEU A 42 3.62 2.53 -6.75
CA LEU A 42 2.37 3.03 -6.15
C LEU A 42 2.60 3.62 -4.75
N LEU A 43 3.44 2.99 -3.95
CA LEU A 43 3.77 3.46 -2.60
C LEU A 43 4.52 4.79 -2.63
N LEU A 44 5.44 4.99 -3.58
CA LEU A 44 6.14 6.26 -3.79
C LEU A 44 5.19 7.39 -4.10
N LEU A 45 4.24 7.17 -5.02
CA LEU A 45 3.20 8.15 -5.31
C LEU A 45 2.40 8.44 -4.04
N ARG A 46 1.93 7.40 -3.35
CA ARG A 46 1.13 7.57 -2.14
C ARG A 46 1.85 8.37 -1.07
N GLN A 47 3.09 8.02 -0.70
CA GLN A 47 3.80 8.73 0.37
C GLN A 47 4.09 10.20 0.01
N SER A 48 4.28 10.50 -1.28
CA SER A 48 4.58 11.85 -1.74
C SER A 48 3.37 12.80 -1.68
N PHE A 49 2.15 12.27 -1.79
CA PHE A 49 0.93 13.08 -1.81
C PHE A 49 0.18 13.11 -0.47
N ILE A 50 0.47 12.19 0.47
CA ILE A 50 -0.21 12.16 1.77
C ILE A 50 0.37 13.19 2.74
N ASP A 51 1.65 13.52 2.61
CA ASP A 51 2.38 14.36 3.58
C ASP A 51 2.12 15.87 3.40
N LYS A 52 1.26 16.27 2.46
CA LYS A 52 1.04 17.68 2.15
C LYS A 52 -0.42 18.08 2.21
N ASP A 53 -0.71 18.97 3.15
CA ASP A 53 -1.89 19.80 3.10
C ASP A 53 -1.88 20.64 1.79
N THR A 54 -2.61 20.16 0.79
CA THR A 54 -3.14 20.87 -0.38
C THR A 54 -2.22 21.46 -1.44
N ASP A 55 -0.91 21.51 -1.30
CA ASP A 55 -0.04 22.01 -2.38
C ASP A 55 0.74 20.84 -3.00
N PHE A 56 0.38 20.45 -4.23
CA PHE A 56 1.14 19.50 -5.05
C PHE A 56 2.52 20.11 -5.37
N SER A 57 3.45 20.01 -4.42
CA SER A 57 4.83 20.28 -4.80
C SER A 57 5.20 19.21 -5.85
N ASN A 58 5.78 19.64 -6.96
CA ASN A 58 6.27 18.77 -8.03
C ASN A 58 7.49 17.95 -7.56
N GLU A 59 7.42 17.38 -6.35
CA GLU A 59 8.49 16.65 -5.71
C GLU A 59 7.99 15.31 -5.17
N LEU A 60 8.69 14.25 -5.55
CA LEU A 60 8.48 12.89 -5.11
C LEU A 60 9.32 12.65 -3.85
N LEU A 61 8.71 12.25 -2.75
CA LEU A 61 9.40 11.90 -1.52
C LEU A 61 10.03 10.51 -1.67
N LEU A 62 11.36 10.43 -1.67
CA LEU A 62 12.10 9.17 -1.84
C LEU A 62 12.20 8.39 -0.55
N ASN A 63 12.40 9.09 0.58
CA ASN A 63 12.55 8.50 1.89
C ASN A 63 11.35 8.85 2.77
N GLY A 64 10.52 7.88 3.09
CA GLY A 64 9.30 8.04 3.88
C GLY A 64 8.86 6.74 4.55
N ASP A 65 7.66 6.75 5.10
CA ASP A 65 7.16 5.61 5.89
C ASP A 65 6.86 4.35 5.06
N LEU A 66 6.57 4.51 3.77
CA LEU A 66 6.19 3.39 2.90
C LEU A 66 7.38 2.87 2.07
N VAL A 67 8.25 3.76 1.62
CA VAL A 67 9.42 3.44 0.80
C VAL A 67 10.60 4.26 1.29
N GLU A 68 11.77 3.62 1.43
CA GLU A 68 13.06 4.23 1.74
C GLU A 68 13.98 4.04 0.54
N LEU A 69 14.39 5.14 -0.07
CA LEU A 69 15.35 5.20 -1.17
C LEU A 69 16.30 6.34 -0.93
N ASP A 70 17.59 6.09 -1.10
CA ASP A 70 18.62 7.10 -0.90
C ASP A 70 18.62 8.10 -2.05
N ASN A 71 18.46 7.63 -3.29
CA ASN A 71 18.57 8.44 -4.49
C ASN A 71 17.47 8.11 -5.52
N ALA A 72 17.12 9.10 -6.35
CA ALA A 72 16.21 8.89 -7.49
C ALA A 72 16.85 8.03 -8.59
N GLU A 73 18.18 8.01 -8.67
CA GLU A 73 18.91 7.12 -9.58
C GLU A 73 18.62 5.64 -9.30
N ASP A 74 18.31 5.27 -8.04
CA ASP A 74 17.91 3.91 -7.65
C ASP A 74 16.57 3.47 -8.26
N LEU A 75 15.81 4.44 -8.78
CA LEU A 75 14.57 4.20 -9.52
C LEU A 75 14.79 4.03 -11.01
N LEU A 76 15.93 4.50 -11.56
CA LEU A 76 16.19 4.47 -12.98
C LEU A 76 16.53 3.05 -13.45
N TYR A 77 16.04 2.70 -14.63
CA TYR A 77 16.43 1.47 -15.31
C TYR A 77 17.91 1.53 -15.70
N SER A 78 18.69 0.48 -15.36
CA SER A 78 20.15 0.47 -15.52
C SER A 78 20.65 0.69 -16.94
N ASP A 79 19.86 0.24 -17.93
CA ASP A 79 20.20 0.38 -19.34
C ASP A 79 19.32 1.46 -20.04
N ALA A 80 18.91 2.48 -19.29
CA ALA A 80 18.15 3.59 -19.85
C ALA A 80 19.01 4.38 -20.84
N GLU A 81 18.49 4.59 -22.03
CA GLU A 81 19.17 5.27 -23.12
C GLU A 81 18.90 6.79 -23.11
N GLY A 82 19.87 7.60 -23.51
CA GLY A 82 19.75 9.06 -23.61
C GLY A 82 20.66 9.82 -22.66
N GLU A 83 20.87 11.10 -22.90
CA GLU A 83 21.72 11.97 -22.06
C GLU A 83 21.09 12.27 -20.68
N SER A 84 19.78 12.26 -20.58
CA SER A 84 19.01 12.47 -19.34
C SER A 84 17.70 11.69 -19.39
N PRO A 85 17.75 10.37 -19.19
CA PRO A 85 16.56 9.55 -19.27
C PRO A 85 15.63 9.85 -18.09
N ASN A 86 14.35 10.11 -18.38
CA ASN A 86 13.33 10.27 -17.35
C ASN A 86 12.71 8.92 -16.98
N ILE A 87 12.28 8.84 -15.72
CA ILE A 87 11.48 7.75 -15.19
C ILE A 87 10.02 8.14 -15.34
N ASN A 88 9.19 7.27 -15.90
CA ASN A 88 7.77 7.56 -16.02
C ASN A 88 6.94 6.55 -15.23
N ILE A 89 6.00 7.08 -14.46
CA ILE A 89 4.94 6.30 -13.81
C ILE A 89 3.61 6.84 -14.35
N THR A 90 2.84 5.99 -15.01
CA THR A 90 1.52 6.35 -15.52
C THR A 90 0.48 5.52 -14.78
N VAL A 91 -0.57 6.18 -14.30
CA VAL A 91 -1.71 5.55 -13.61
C VAL A 91 -2.98 5.91 -14.36
N GLU A 92 -3.76 4.89 -14.68
CA GLU A 92 -5.03 5.02 -15.37
C GLU A 92 -6.19 4.65 -14.42
N PHE A 93 -7.25 5.43 -14.43
CA PHE A 93 -8.48 5.20 -13.65
C PHE A 93 -9.67 5.92 -14.29
N ASP A 94 -10.81 5.25 -14.39
CA ASP A 94 -12.05 5.80 -14.97
C ASP A 94 -11.82 6.51 -16.33
N GLU A 95 -11.10 5.85 -17.25
CA GLU A 95 -10.72 6.39 -18.58
C GLU A 95 -9.88 7.68 -18.53
N LYS A 96 -9.32 8.04 -17.37
CA LYS A 96 -8.37 9.14 -17.20
C LYS A 96 -6.98 8.60 -16.99
N GLU A 97 -6.00 9.27 -17.55
CA GLU A 97 -4.59 8.95 -17.41
C GLU A 97 -3.85 10.09 -16.72
N ILE A 98 -2.99 9.75 -15.79
CA ILE A 98 -2.05 10.67 -15.18
C ILE A 98 -0.65 10.10 -15.29
N ARG A 99 0.24 10.87 -15.89
CA ARG A 99 1.63 10.53 -16.05
C ARG A 99 2.51 11.42 -15.19
N PHE A 100 3.46 10.80 -14.52
CA PHE A 100 4.50 11.42 -13.72
C PHE A 100 5.83 11.23 -14.43
N ASP A 101 6.39 12.31 -14.95
CA ASP A 101 7.73 12.35 -15.54
C ASP A 101 8.72 12.76 -14.43
N ILE A 102 9.49 11.80 -13.91
CA ILE A 102 10.34 11.95 -12.74
C ILE A 102 11.78 12.12 -13.19
N SER A 103 12.45 13.16 -12.68
CA SER A 103 13.89 13.36 -12.88
C SER A 103 14.68 12.37 -12.03
N PRO A 104 15.75 11.74 -12.55
CA PRO A 104 16.64 10.90 -11.74
C PRO A 104 17.52 11.70 -10.77
N GLU A 105 17.49 13.03 -10.81
CA GLU A 105 18.25 13.87 -9.90
C GLU A 105 17.58 13.95 -8.52
N THR A 106 18.39 13.81 -7.49
CA THR A 106 17.92 13.89 -6.09
C THR A 106 18.38 15.20 -5.45
N LYS A 107 17.43 15.88 -4.76
CA LYS A 107 17.72 17.03 -3.90
C LYS A 107 16.99 16.86 -2.58
N ASN A 108 17.72 16.83 -1.46
CA ASN A 108 17.14 16.70 -0.12
C ASN A 108 16.14 15.52 0.00
N GLU A 109 16.56 14.33 -0.41
CA GLU A 109 15.73 13.09 -0.39
C GLU A 109 14.45 13.18 -1.24
N ARG A 110 14.42 14.09 -2.20
CA ARG A 110 13.28 14.32 -3.11
C ARG A 110 13.75 14.31 -4.55
N ALA A 111 12.91 13.80 -5.42
CA ALA A 111 13.06 13.90 -6.87
C ALA A 111 12.02 14.84 -7.45
N SER A 112 12.42 15.72 -8.35
CA SER A 112 11.45 16.55 -9.06
C SER A 112 10.65 15.73 -10.07
N PHE A 113 9.38 16.04 -10.22
CA PHE A 113 8.57 15.45 -11.29
C PHE A 113 7.68 16.50 -11.97
N LYS A 114 7.26 16.18 -13.19
CA LYS A 114 6.21 16.87 -13.90
C LYS A 114 5.02 15.94 -14.05
N ALA A 115 3.86 16.36 -13.57
CA ALA A 115 2.64 15.60 -13.78
C ALA A 115 1.88 16.12 -15.02
N VAL A 116 1.34 15.18 -15.79
CA VAL A 116 0.46 15.45 -16.93
C VAL A 116 -0.84 14.71 -16.68
N GLY A 117 -1.94 15.44 -16.59
CA GLY A 117 -3.27 14.92 -16.27
C GLY A 117 -3.94 15.66 -15.11
N ASP A 118 -5.12 15.18 -14.71
CA ASP A 118 -5.93 15.79 -13.63
C ASP A 118 -5.57 15.21 -12.26
N LEU A 119 -4.61 15.82 -11.57
CA LEU A 119 -4.18 15.44 -10.23
C LEU A 119 -5.31 15.48 -9.19
N GLY A 120 -6.29 16.37 -9.33
CA GLY A 120 -7.42 16.46 -8.42
C GLY A 120 -8.28 15.20 -8.44
N SER A 121 -8.48 14.61 -9.61
CA SER A 121 -9.15 13.32 -9.74
C SER A 121 -8.36 12.17 -9.12
N LEU A 122 -7.03 12.20 -9.21
CA LEU A 122 -6.16 11.18 -8.61
C LEU A 122 -6.33 11.10 -7.09
N CYS A 123 -6.46 12.23 -6.41
CA CYS A 123 -6.64 12.28 -4.95
C CYS A 123 -7.93 11.58 -4.49
N SER A 124 -8.91 11.47 -5.37
CA SER A 124 -10.14 10.72 -5.11
C SER A 124 -10.02 9.21 -5.33
N SER A 125 -8.89 8.76 -5.87
CA SER A 125 -8.65 7.33 -6.14
C SER A 125 -8.41 6.53 -4.85
N ALA A 126 -8.59 5.22 -4.92
CA ALA A 126 -8.33 4.29 -3.82
C ALA A 126 -6.88 4.36 -3.31
N LEU A 127 -5.92 4.76 -4.17
CA LEU A 127 -4.52 4.90 -3.78
C LEU A 127 -4.30 5.97 -2.70
N PHE A 128 -5.09 7.05 -2.69
CA PHE A 128 -4.88 8.19 -1.79
C PHE A 128 -5.93 8.33 -0.70
N ASN A 129 -7.01 7.56 -0.76
CA ASN A 129 -8.04 7.60 0.26
C ASN A 129 -7.67 6.78 1.50
N LYS A 130 -8.54 6.83 2.53
CA LYS A 130 -8.39 6.12 3.81
C LYS A 130 -8.53 4.60 3.70
N ASP A 131 -9.07 4.09 2.58
CA ASP A 131 -9.34 2.67 2.40
C ASP A 131 -8.13 1.91 1.85
N PHE A 132 -7.05 2.62 1.50
CA PHE A 132 -5.79 2.00 1.11
C PHE A 132 -5.14 1.25 2.28
N VAL A 133 -4.81 0.00 2.04
CA VAL A 133 -4.11 -0.86 3.00
C VAL A 133 -2.89 -1.46 2.31
N TYR A 134 -1.72 -1.30 2.90
CA TYR A 134 -0.51 -1.99 2.50
C TYR A 134 -0.05 -2.93 3.61
N LEU A 135 0.15 -4.19 3.26
CA LEU A 135 0.70 -5.19 4.17
C LEU A 135 2.13 -5.49 3.75
N TYR A 136 3.07 -5.19 4.62
CA TYR A 136 4.48 -5.47 4.39
C TYR A 136 4.73 -6.99 4.31
N ALA A 137 5.75 -7.36 3.51
CA ALA A 137 6.19 -8.74 3.39
C ALA A 137 6.85 -9.28 4.67
N ASP A 138 7.32 -8.39 5.52
CA ASP A 138 7.89 -8.75 6.81
C ASP A 138 6.81 -9.38 7.67
N ARG A 139 6.96 -10.68 7.86
CA ARG A 139 6.08 -11.43 8.75
C ARG A 139 6.24 -10.88 10.15
N ILE A 140 5.14 -10.46 10.74
CA ILE A 140 5.09 -10.15 12.16
C ILE A 140 5.54 -11.40 12.90
N HIS A 141 6.74 -11.38 13.46
CA HIS A 141 7.12 -12.46 14.36
C HIS A 141 6.12 -12.49 15.52
N PRO A 142 5.55 -13.66 15.83
CA PRO A 142 4.63 -13.75 16.95
C PRO A 142 5.34 -13.26 18.22
N LYS A 143 4.85 -12.15 18.75
CA LYS A 143 5.31 -11.55 20.02
C LYS A 143 4.24 -11.78 21.05
N MET A 144 4.64 -12.03 22.28
CA MET A 144 3.67 -12.15 23.39
C MET A 144 2.92 -10.83 23.67
N LYS A 145 3.53 -9.69 23.32
CA LYS A 145 2.93 -8.36 23.52
C LYS A 145 3.31 -7.43 22.38
N TYR A 146 2.36 -6.64 21.92
CA TYR A 146 2.54 -5.58 20.93
C TYR A 146 2.29 -4.23 21.61
N ARG A 147 3.15 -3.23 21.35
CA ARG A 147 2.94 -1.88 21.87
C ARG A 147 1.75 -1.23 21.17
N LYS A 148 0.89 -0.60 21.97
CA LYS A 148 -0.17 0.26 21.46
C LYS A 148 0.45 1.60 21.06
N ASN A 149 0.58 1.88 19.77
CA ASN A 149 0.97 3.21 19.32
C ASN A 149 -0.26 4.13 19.43
N VAL A 150 -0.23 5.02 20.43
CA VAL A 150 -1.31 5.98 20.73
C VAL A 150 -1.05 7.32 20.03
N SER A 151 -0.54 7.36 18.83
CA SER A 151 -0.56 8.61 18.08
C SER A 151 -1.99 8.83 17.55
N LYS A 152 -2.65 9.80 18.17
CA LYS A 152 -4.06 10.15 17.91
C LYS A 152 -4.34 10.63 16.48
N GLN A 153 -3.36 10.69 15.62
CA GLN A 153 -3.47 11.41 14.36
C GLN A 153 -3.40 10.55 13.09
N ASP A 154 -3.03 9.28 13.17
CA ASP A 154 -2.99 8.48 11.96
C ASP A 154 -3.63 7.10 12.12
N SER A 155 -4.89 7.07 11.72
CA SER A 155 -5.59 5.83 11.36
C SER A 155 -5.08 5.26 10.02
N ARG A 156 -3.90 5.65 9.55
CA ARG A 156 -3.32 5.19 8.29
C ARG A 156 -2.60 3.87 8.53
N LEU A 157 -3.07 2.82 7.86
CA LEU A 157 -2.34 1.57 7.71
C LEU A 157 -1.15 1.82 6.77
N GLY A 158 -0.10 2.43 7.24
CA GLY A 158 1.08 2.77 6.47
C GLY A 158 2.29 3.00 7.35
N ASP A 159 2.11 2.81 8.65
CA ASP A 159 3.22 2.85 9.58
C ASP A 159 4.02 1.53 9.47
N LYS A 160 5.33 1.63 9.33
CA LYS A 160 6.32 0.52 9.32
C LYS A 160 6.20 -0.44 10.50
N THR A 161 5.40 -0.12 11.49
CA THR A 161 5.19 -0.99 12.63
C THR A 161 3.99 -1.89 12.37
N ALA A 162 4.27 -3.16 12.11
CA ALA A 162 3.31 -4.26 12.18
C ALA A 162 2.37 -4.19 13.42
N SER A 163 2.73 -3.41 14.41
CA SER A 163 1.94 -3.05 15.58
C SER A 163 0.59 -2.43 15.23
N ASN A 164 0.50 -1.63 14.18
CA ASN A 164 -0.76 -0.97 13.81
C ASN A 164 -1.75 -1.93 13.17
N CYS A 165 -1.28 -2.91 12.40
CA CYS A 165 -2.16 -3.97 11.87
C CYS A 165 -2.74 -4.80 13.01
N VAL A 166 -1.93 -5.19 13.99
CA VAL A 166 -2.37 -5.97 15.15
C VAL A 166 -3.34 -5.14 15.98
N PHE A 167 -3.03 -3.87 16.26
CA PHE A 167 -3.91 -3.00 17.02
C PHE A 167 -5.27 -2.80 16.35
N ARG A 168 -5.30 -2.56 15.04
CA ARG A 168 -6.55 -2.45 14.28
C ARG A 168 -7.33 -3.76 14.24
N PHE A 169 -6.63 -4.87 14.08
CA PHE A 169 -7.25 -6.19 14.15
C PHE A 169 -7.88 -6.43 15.53
N VAL A 170 -7.19 -6.09 16.62
CA VAL A 170 -7.72 -6.18 17.97
C VAL A 170 -8.92 -5.26 18.17
N GLN A 171 -8.87 -4.02 17.68
CA GLN A 171 -10.01 -3.11 17.72
C GLN A 171 -11.21 -3.66 16.95
N ALA A 172 -10.98 -4.16 15.73
CA ALA A 172 -12.03 -4.73 14.90
C ALA A 172 -12.66 -5.98 15.53
N ILE A 173 -11.86 -6.85 16.16
CA ILE A 173 -12.34 -8.02 16.90
C ILE A 173 -13.17 -7.61 18.12
N ASN A 174 -12.74 -6.60 18.86
CA ASN A 174 -13.43 -6.13 20.07
C ASN A 174 -14.62 -5.20 19.77
N SER A 175 -14.79 -4.80 18.52
CA SER A 175 -15.93 -4.00 18.08
C SER A 175 -17.13 -4.89 17.73
N THR A 176 -18.31 -4.29 17.70
CA THR A 176 -19.53 -4.91 17.14
C THR A 176 -19.59 -4.74 15.62
N GLU A 177 -18.48 -4.40 14.99
CA GLU A 177 -18.40 -4.13 13.57
C GLU A 177 -18.76 -5.38 12.75
N GLN A 178 -19.64 -5.20 11.77
CA GLN A 178 -20.11 -6.28 10.92
C GLN A 178 -19.35 -6.29 9.60
N ILE A 179 -19.15 -7.50 9.07
CA ILE A 179 -18.60 -7.68 7.74
C ILE A 179 -19.63 -7.19 6.71
N ALA A 180 -19.29 -6.11 6.01
CA ALA A 180 -20.13 -5.52 4.97
C ALA A 180 -20.20 -6.40 3.71
N ILE A 181 -19.12 -7.09 3.36
CA ILE A 181 -19.00 -7.89 2.14
C ILE A 181 -19.54 -9.29 2.39
N THR A 182 -20.65 -9.64 1.77
CA THR A 182 -21.34 -10.92 1.98
C THR A 182 -20.45 -12.14 1.70
N SER A 183 -19.59 -12.10 0.69
CA SER A 183 -18.66 -13.19 0.35
C SER A 183 -17.57 -13.45 1.40
N LEU A 184 -17.34 -12.52 2.32
CA LEU A 184 -16.41 -12.71 3.44
C LEU A 184 -17.08 -13.26 4.70
N LYS A 185 -18.42 -13.42 4.70
CA LYS A 185 -19.12 -14.07 5.78
C LYS A 185 -18.98 -15.58 5.66
N ASN A 186 -18.66 -16.22 6.76
CA ASN A 186 -18.60 -17.68 6.82
C ASN A 186 -19.93 -18.23 7.35
N ASP A 187 -20.52 -19.19 6.63
CA ASP A 187 -21.82 -19.76 6.98
C ASP A 187 -21.83 -20.48 8.33
N SER A 188 -20.67 -20.93 8.82
CA SER A 188 -20.52 -21.54 10.14
C SER A 188 -20.41 -20.54 11.29
N ALA A 189 -20.27 -19.23 10.99
CA ALA A 189 -20.21 -18.19 12.00
C ALA A 189 -21.62 -17.89 12.55
N LYS A 190 -21.73 -17.68 13.86
CA LYS A 190 -23.02 -17.44 14.54
C LYS A 190 -23.70 -16.13 14.11
N ASP A 191 -22.93 -15.16 13.68
CA ASP A 191 -23.39 -13.85 13.22
C ASP A 191 -22.38 -13.23 12.23
N ALA A 192 -22.69 -12.04 11.72
CA ALA A 192 -21.86 -11.34 10.74
C ALA A 192 -20.73 -10.49 11.34
N THR A 193 -20.48 -10.57 12.66
CA THR A 193 -19.41 -9.80 13.28
C THR A 193 -18.03 -10.29 12.87
N ILE A 194 -17.06 -9.39 12.85
CA ILE A 194 -15.65 -9.72 12.56
C ILE A 194 -15.15 -10.75 13.58
N LEU A 195 -15.47 -10.56 14.86
CA LEU A 195 -15.11 -11.46 15.95
C LEU A 195 -15.49 -12.93 15.70
N ARG A 196 -16.63 -13.19 15.08
CA ARG A 196 -17.12 -14.56 14.82
C ARG A 196 -16.63 -15.12 13.50
N ASN A 197 -16.46 -14.28 12.50
CA ASN A 197 -16.04 -14.71 11.16
C ASN A 197 -14.54 -14.96 11.06
N VAL A 198 -13.70 -14.19 11.74
CA VAL A 198 -12.23 -14.36 11.68
C VAL A 198 -11.79 -15.78 12.09
N PRO A 199 -12.21 -16.36 13.23
CA PRO A 199 -11.84 -17.73 13.56
C PRO A 199 -12.59 -18.78 12.73
N ALA A 200 -13.79 -18.45 12.20
CA ALA A 200 -14.60 -19.40 11.43
C ALA A 200 -13.92 -19.81 10.11
N TRP A 201 -13.21 -18.88 9.44
CA TRP A 201 -12.50 -19.19 8.20
C TRP A 201 -11.32 -20.16 8.38
N PRO A 202 -10.36 -19.94 9.33
CA PRO A 202 -9.33 -20.92 9.62
C PRO A 202 -9.91 -22.28 10.03
N ASN A 203 -10.95 -22.32 10.85
CA ASN A 203 -11.59 -23.56 11.27
C ASN A 203 -12.17 -24.31 10.07
N TYR A 204 -12.80 -23.61 9.13
CA TYR A 204 -13.32 -24.19 7.90
C TYR A 204 -12.20 -24.74 6.99
N ILE A 205 -11.11 -23.96 6.81
CA ILE A 205 -10.00 -24.31 5.91
C ILE A 205 -9.12 -25.42 6.50
N MET A 206 -8.83 -25.36 7.79
CA MET A 206 -7.85 -26.22 8.45
C MET A 206 -8.45 -27.44 9.13
N GLY A 207 -9.78 -27.45 9.31
CA GLY A 207 -10.51 -28.59 9.90
C GLY A 207 -10.31 -28.78 11.41
N TYR A 208 -9.70 -27.82 12.11
CA TYR A 208 -9.55 -27.86 13.57
C TYR A 208 -9.98 -26.52 14.21
N ALA A 209 -10.43 -26.59 15.45
CA ALA A 209 -10.91 -25.43 16.17
C ALA A 209 -9.77 -24.44 16.47
N MET A 210 -9.95 -23.21 16.03
CA MET A 210 -9.09 -22.08 16.34
C MET A 210 -9.94 -21.02 17.08
N ASP A 211 -9.42 -20.53 18.19
CA ASP A 211 -10.04 -19.42 18.93
C ASP A 211 -9.09 -18.22 18.89
N VAL A 212 -9.64 -17.05 18.57
CA VAL A 212 -8.89 -15.80 18.53
C VAL A 212 -9.38 -14.92 19.67
N ARG A 213 -8.48 -14.59 20.59
CA ARG A 213 -8.78 -13.70 21.72
C ARG A 213 -7.82 -12.53 21.69
N ALA A 214 -8.34 -11.37 22.02
CA ALA A 214 -7.56 -10.18 22.22
C ALA A 214 -7.80 -9.67 23.64
N GLU A 215 -6.72 -9.59 24.42
CA GLU A 215 -6.75 -9.06 25.78
C GLU A 215 -5.86 -7.81 25.85
N GLU A 216 -6.42 -6.73 26.37
CA GLU A 216 -5.62 -5.56 26.75
C GLU A 216 -5.03 -5.82 28.13
N THR A 217 -3.70 -5.87 28.24
CA THR A 217 -3.03 -5.86 29.54
C THR A 217 -2.80 -4.41 29.93
N GLU A 218 -3.39 -3.99 31.05
CA GLU A 218 -3.04 -2.71 31.68
C GLU A 218 -1.55 -2.70 32.04
N LYS A 219 -0.92 -1.56 31.82
CA LYS A 219 0.45 -1.35 32.29
C LYS A 219 0.43 -1.12 33.79
N ASP A 220 1.18 -1.92 34.52
CA ASP A 220 1.76 -1.51 35.79
C ASP A 220 2.82 -0.41 35.58
#